data_c67152c672d37d294fa560580bd3547f
#
_entry.id   c67152c672d37d294fa560580bd3547f
#
_cell.length_a   1.000
_cell.length_b   1.000
_cell.length_c   1.000
_cell.angle_alpha   90.00
_cell.angle_beta   90.00
_cell.angle_gamma   90.00
#
_symmetry.space_group_name_H-M   'P 1'
#
loop_
_entity.id
_entity.type
_entity.pdbx_description
1 polymer ?
#
loop_
_entity_poly.entity_id
_entity_poly.type
_entity_poly.pdbx_seq_one_letter_code
_entity_poly.pdbx_strand_id
1 'polypeptide(L)'
;MSRICYRVYPSLLDKFQSYLDSDIEAESFWNIDSETGEMKKSPDEITAANEQALLDAINRVPHEPIEAADKGTCFNEIVDCLVENRGSSREDISIERIPDLYEVCDLFCRRPNCDYRWKPDNQDCIRAYASAVSNRSKTVGLRATLNGFEFRFDIGLCKEAAAYFKGAIPQHLCKALISTAYGDVELYGYADEIVKDKVFDIKTTSSYQFGKFERAWQKFVYPWCLVESGEMHEVSSFEYTVFVLSKPTAKSPFITGKMYREEYTYDHEQAGIQLRSILERFIEWLEAHREEITDRKIFGGEDVPDKQRPEGLDNPDAENCPEDGGKRVDNGQQEETCGHPHPGAE
;
A
#
# COMPACT_ATOMS: atom_id res chain seq x y z
N MET A 1 -15.85 -23.54 16.27
CA MET A 1 -15.34 -22.37 15.51
C MET A 1 -16.46 -21.33 15.55
N SER A 2 -16.16 -20.12 16.03
CA SER A 2 -17.11 -19.01 15.95
C SER A 2 -17.36 -18.69 14.48
N ARG A 3 -18.62 -18.35 14.16
CA ARG A 3 -18.97 -17.96 12.79
C ARG A 3 -18.54 -16.51 12.59
N ILE A 4 -17.69 -16.24 11.61
CA ILE A 4 -17.37 -14.87 11.19
C ILE A 4 -18.67 -14.23 10.69
N CYS A 5 -19.08 -13.12 11.32
CA CYS A 5 -20.31 -12.42 10.96
C CYS A 5 -20.07 -11.29 9.99
N TYR A 6 -18.89 -10.63 10.08
CA TYR A 6 -18.54 -9.48 9.25
C TYR A 6 -17.06 -9.52 8.89
N ARG A 7 -16.70 -8.88 7.77
CA ARG A 7 -15.31 -8.70 7.30
C ARG A 7 -15.05 -7.24 7.01
N VAL A 8 -14.08 -6.67 7.71
CA VAL A 8 -13.81 -5.22 7.65
C VAL A 8 -12.32 -4.95 7.49
N TYR A 9 -11.96 -4.00 6.63
CA TYR A 9 -10.61 -3.53 6.44
C TYR A 9 -10.50 -2.01 6.70
N PRO A 10 -9.32 -1.48 7.02
CA PRO A 10 -9.16 -0.10 7.53
C PRO A 10 -9.80 0.98 6.68
N SER A 11 -9.66 0.91 5.35
CA SER A 11 -10.17 1.97 4.49
C SER A 11 -11.71 2.02 4.42
N LEU A 12 -12.42 0.93 4.77
CA LEU A 12 -13.87 1.02 5.00
C LEU A 12 -14.20 1.79 6.27
N LEU A 13 -13.41 1.58 7.34
CA LEU A 13 -13.57 2.34 8.58
C LEU A 13 -13.23 3.82 8.37
N ASP A 14 -12.22 4.14 7.53
CA ASP A 14 -11.90 5.52 7.16
C ASP A 14 -13.07 6.20 6.44
N LYS A 15 -13.71 5.48 5.50
CA LYS A 15 -14.91 6.00 4.79
C LYS A 15 -16.12 6.14 5.71
N PHE A 16 -16.32 5.18 6.60
CA PHE A 16 -17.37 5.27 7.61
C PHE A 16 -17.12 6.42 8.58
N GLN A 17 -15.86 6.65 8.98
CA GLN A 17 -15.50 7.81 9.79
C GLN A 17 -15.78 9.13 9.05
N SER A 18 -15.48 9.21 7.75
CA SER A 18 -15.81 10.38 6.93
C SER A 18 -17.32 10.63 6.87
N TYR A 19 -18.13 9.57 6.75
CA TYR A 19 -19.59 9.68 6.84
C TYR A 19 -20.04 10.22 8.21
N LEU A 20 -19.48 9.72 9.31
CA LEU A 20 -19.78 10.18 10.66
C LEU A 20 -19.35 11.63 10.93
N ASP A 21 -18.30 12.07 10.27
CA ASP A 21 -17.70 13.40 10.42
C ASP A 21 -18.25 14.41 9.38
N SER A 22 -19.31 14.09 8.66
CA SER A 22 -19.87 14.92 7.58
C SER A 22 -20.24 16.34 8.04
N ASP A 23 -20.76 16.48 9.24
CA ASP A 23 -21.06 17.80 9.83
C ASP A 23 -19.79 18.63 10.07
N ILE A 24 -18.73 17.98 10.56
CA ILE A 24 -17.43 18.60 10.78
C ILE A 24 -16.81 19.02 9.45
N GLU A 25 -16.96 18.18 8.42
CA GLU A 25 -16.50 18.49 7.06
C GLU A 25 -17.26 19.68 6.48
N ALA A 26 -18.56 19.75 6.70
CA ALA A 26 -19.40 20.87 6.25
C ALA A 26 -18.95 22.21 6.82
N GLU A 27 -18.54 22.22 8.09
CA GLU A 27 -18.03 23.43 8.78
C GLU A 27 -16.56 23.73 8.47
N SER A 28 -15.86 22.85 7.72
CA SER A 28 -14.44 22.99 7.45
C SER A 28 -14.16 24.22 6.55
N PHE A 29 -12.97 24.82 6.75
CA PHE A 29 -12.48 25.94 5.92
C PHE A 29 -12.49 25.60 4.43
N TRP A 30 -12.26 24.35 4.05
CA TRP A 30 -12.23 23.92 2.65
C TRP A 30 -13.61 23.97 1.96
N ASN A 31 -14.68 23.86 2.75
CA ASN A 31 -16.06 23.95 2.27
C ASN A 31 -16.54 25.41 2.19
N ILE A 32 -15.77 26.38 2.68
CA ILE A 32 -16.09 27.79 2.59
C ILE A 32 -15.48 28.36 1.31
N ASP A 33 -16.27 29.05 0.53
CA ASP A 33 -15.79 29.81 -0.61
C ASP A 33 -15.03 31.06 -0.12
N SER A 34 -13.78 31.22 -0.57
CA SER A 34 -12.91 32.30 -0.09
C SER A 34 -13.31 33.70 -0.54
N GLU A 35 -14.14 33.81 -1.58
CA GLU A 35 -14.59 35.09 -2.13
C GLU A 35 -15.95 35.52 -1.56
N THR A 36 -16.88 34.56 -1.44
CA THR A 36 -18.25 34.84 -1.00
C THR A 36 -18.46 34.58 0.50
N GLY A 37 -17.64 33.76 1.13
CA GLY A 37 -17.81 33.30 2.50
C GLY A 37 -18.97 32.30 2.70
N GLU A 38 -19.56 31.81 1.60
CA GLU A 38 -20.66 30.86 1.62
C GLU A 38 -20.14 29.42 1.60
N MET A 39 -20.94 28.48 2.09
CA MET A 39 -20.64 27.06 1.96
C MET A 39 -20.76 26.60 0.51
N LYS A 40 -19.76 25.88 0.01
CA LYS A 40 -19.74 25.27 -1.34
C LYS A 40 -20.74 24.13 -1.46
N LYS A 41 -20.90 23.36 -0.38
CA LYS A 41 -21.86 22.25 -0.26
C LYS A 41 -22.56 22.33 1.09
N SER A 42 -23.84 22.03 1.11
CA SER A 42 -24.60 21.92 2.35
C SER A 42 -24.17 20.67 3.15
N PRO A 43 -24.43 20.62 4.47
CA PRO A 43 -24.19 19.41 5.27
C PRO A 43 -24.87 18.16 4.70
N ASP A 44 -26.12 18.28 4.24
CA ASP A 44 -26.87 17.18 3.64
C ASP A 44 -26.21 16.65 2.36
N GLU A 45 -25.68 17.55 1.50
CA GLU A 45 -24.96 17.14 0.29
C GLU A 45 -23.65 16.42 0.60
N ILE A 46 -22.94 16.83 1.65
CA ILE A 46 -21.70 16.16 2.10
C ILE A 46 -22.02 14.81 2.70
N THR A 47 -23.04 14.74 3.56
CA THR A 47 -23.48 13.47 4.17
C THR A 47 -23.89 12.46 3.10
N ALA A 48 -24.73 12.87 2.14
CA ALA A 48 -25.14 11.99 1.06
C ALA A 48 -23.98 11.53 0.17
N ALA A 49 -23.02 12.43 -0.10
CA ALA A 49 -21.82 12.08 -0.88
C ALA A 49 -20.90 11.08 -0.13
N ASN A 50 -20.70 11.26 1.16
CA ASN A 50 -19.90 10.36 1.99
C ASN A 50 -20.57 9.00 2.16
N GLU A 51 -21.89 8.96 2.33
CA GLU A 51 -22.69 7.74 2.39
C GLU A 51 -22.60 6.95 1.08
N GLN A 52 -22.79 7.63 -0.07
CA GLN A 52 -22.65 6.99 -1.36
C GLN A 52 -21.23 6.46 -1.59
N ALA A 53 -20.19 7.22 -1.21
CA ALA A 53 -18.80 6.78 -1.33
C ALA A 53 -18.48 5.56 -0.44
N LEU A 54 -19.16 5.44 0.70
CA LEU A 54 -19.08 4.26 1.56
C LEU A 54 -19.77 3.05 0.93
N LEU A 55 -21.00 3.21 0.43
CA LEU A 55 -21.74 2.16 -0.28
C LEU A 55 -20.98 1.68 -1.53
N ASP A 56 -20.42 2.60 -2.32
CA ASP A 56 -19.63 2.26 -3.50
C ASP A 56 -18.40 1.43 -3.14
N ALA A 57 -17.73 1.76 -2.02
CA ALA A 57 -16.58 1.01 -1.55
C ALA A 57 -16.95 -0.39 -1.05
N ILE A 58 -18.05 -0.52 -0.32
CA ILE A 58 -18.55 -1.82 0.14
C ILE A 58 -18.96 -2.69 -1.05
N ASN A 59 -19.65 -2.11 -2.02
CA ASN A 59 -20.12 -2.78 -3.24
C ASN A 59 -19.02 -2.95 -4.30
N ARG A 60 -17.80 -2.49 -4.03
CA ARG A 60 -16.65 -2.55 -4.94
C ARG A 60 -16.98 -2.00 -6.33
N VAL A 61 -17.70 -0.86 -6.35
CA VAL A 61 -18.04 -0.20 -7.62
C VAL A 61 -16.76 0.22 -8.33
N PRO A 62 -16.54 -0.25 -9.57
CA PRO A 62 -15.35 0.13 -10.33
C PRO A 62 -15.29 1.64 -10.54
N HIS A 63 -14.13 2.21 -10.42
CA HIS A 63 -13.85 3.61 -10.71
C HIS A 63 -12.72 3.73 -11.73
N GLU A 64 -12.72 4.82 -12.47
CA GLU A 64 -11.65 5.11 -13.42
C GLU A 64 -10.30 5.22 -12.69
N PRO A 65 -9.21 4.75 -13.32
CA PRO A 65 -7.88 4.88 -12.76
C PRO A 65 -7.52 6.31 -12.42
N ILE A 66 -6.94 6.53 -11.24
CA ILE A 66 -6.55 7.84 -10.75
C ILE A 66 -5.02 7.94 -10.74
N GLU A 67 -4.47 8.82 -11.59
CA GLU A 67 -3.02 9.01 -11.72
C GLU A 67 -2.30 9.16 -10.37
N ALA A 68 -2.91 9.87 -9.41
CA ALA A 68 -2.30 10.09 -8.10
C ALA A 68 -2.22 8.81 -7.25
N ALA A 69 -3.25 7.96 -7.32
CA ALA A 69 -3.29 6.67 -6.64
C ALA A 69 -2.31 5.69 -7.29
N ASP A 70 -2.35 5.57 -8.63
CA ASP A 70 -1.46 4.69 -9.39
C ASP A 70 0.02 5.07 -9.21
N LYS A 71 0.32 6.37 -9.11
CA LYS A 71 1.67 6.84 -8.78
C LYS A 71 2.12 6.37 -7.40
N GLY A 72 1.25 6.42 -6.41
CA GLY A 72 1.51 5.90 -5.06
C GLY A 72 1.78 4.41 -5.08
N THR A 73 0.91 3.65 -5.73
CA THR A 73 1.02 2.20 -5.89
C THR A 73 2.33 1.82 -6.59
N CYS A 74 2.70 2.49 -7.68
CA CYS A 74 3.97 2.27 -8.35
C CYS A 74 5.18 2.61 -7.47
N PHE A 75 5.08 3.65 -6.64
CA PHE A 75 6.17 4.02 -5.73
C PHE A 75 6.37 2.97 -4.64
N ASN A 76 5.28 2.49 -4.02
CA ASN A 76 5.33 1.43 -3.00
C ASN A 76 5.94 0.15 -3.58
N GLU A 77 5.47 -0.33 -4.74
CA GLU A 77 6.05 -1.52 -5.39
C GLU A 77 7.55 -1.34 -5.72
N ILE A 78 7.99 -0.14 -6.10
CA ILE A 78 9.43 0.14 -6.29
C ILE A 78 10.19 0.00 -4.98
N VAL A 79 9.65 0.52 -3.87
CA VAL A 79 10.27 0.42 -2.54
C VAL A 79 10.39 -1.05 -2.14
N ASP A 80 9.32 -1.81 -2.24
CA ASP A 80 9.27 -3.24 -1.92
C ASP A 80 10.30 -4.03 -2.75
N CYS A 81 10.35 -3.78 -4.07
CA CYS A 81 11.33 -4.41 -4.96
C CYS A 81 12.79 -4.12 -4.56
N LEU A 82 13.06 -2.91 -4.09
CA LEU A 82 14.41 -2.53 -3.67
C LEU A 82 14.75 -3.07 -2.27
N VAL A 83 13.80 -3.11 -1.34
CA VAL A 83 13.96 -3.67 0.01
C VAL A 83 14.27 -5.16 -0.08
N GLU A 84 13.52 -5.91 -0.89
CA GLU A 84 13.66 -7.35 -1.05
C GLU A 84 14.67 -7.75 -2.14
N ASN A 85 15.19 -6.78 -2.90
CA ASN A 85 16.09 -7.02 -4.05
C ASN A 85 15.48 -8.01 -5.08
N ARG A 86 14.20 -7.82 -5.41
CA ARG A 86 13.43 -8.62 -6.37
C ARG A 86 12.92 -7.79 -7.56
N GLY A 87 12.34 -8.45 -8.54
CA GLY A 87 11.47 -7.80 -9.54
C GLY A 87 10.09 -7.50 -8.96
N SER A 88 9.23 -6.81 -9.75
CA SER A 88 7.83 -6.60 -9.35
C SER A 88 7.12 -7.93 -9.11
N SER A 89 6.39 -8.03 -8.03
CA SER A 89 5.47 -9.14 -7.73
C SER A 89 4.12 -8.96 -8.41
N ARG A 90 3.83 -7.76 -8.90
CA ARG A 90 2.58 -7.39 -9.56
C ARG A 90 2.71 -7.51 -11.08
N GLU A 91 1.83 -8.28 -11.71
CA GLU A 91 1.81 -8.47 -13.15
C GLU A 91 1.39 -7.20 -13.91
N ASP A 92 0.57 -6.36 -13.27
CA ASP A 92 0.05 -5.11 -13.83
C ASP A 92 1.04 -3.92 -13.73
N ILE A 93 2.14 -4.08 -12.96
CA ILE A 93 3.18 -3.03 -12.81
C ILE A 93 4.47 -3.45 -13.52
N SER A 94 4.85 -2.68 -14.53
CA SER A 94 6.17 -2.79 -15.14
C SER A 94 7.15 -1.80 -14.51
N ILE A 95 8.32 -2.28 -14.07
CA ILE A 95 9.39 -1.44 -13.52
C ILE A 95 10.65 -1.62 -14.35
N GLU A 96 11.19 -0.51 -14.88
CA GLU A 96 12.37 -0.50 -15.71
C GLU A 96 13.41 0.51 -15.22
N ARG A 97 14.67 0.17 -15.35
CA ARG A 97 15.79 1.06 -15.03
C ARG A 97 15.98 2.11 -16.12
N ILE A 98 16.23 3.35 -15.72
CA ILE A 98 16.61 4.43 -16.63
C ILE A 98 18.11 4.67 -16.46
N PRO A 99 18.94 4.35 -17.49
CA PRO A 99 20.37 4.58 -17.44
C PRO A 99 20.73 6.06 -17.60
N ASP A 100 21.89 6.45 -17.14
CA ASP A 100 22.47 7.76 -17.40
C ASP A 100 22.76 7.93 -18.91
N LEU A 101 22.04 8.83 -19.56
CA LEU A 101 22.15 9.02 -21.02
C LEU A 101 23.53 9.49 -21.46
N TYR A 102 24.26 10.20 -20.60
CA TYR A 102 25.65 10.57 -20.90
C TYR A 102 26.53 9.31 -20.95
N GLU A 103 26.44 8.46 -19.95
CA GLU A 103 27.16 7.18 -19.90
C GLU A 103 26.75 6.25 -21.05
N VAL A 104 25.44 6.22 -21.40
CA VAL A 104 24.95 5.49 -22.58
C VAL A 104 25.67 5.94 -23.85
N CYS A 105 25.79 7.24 -24.06
CA CYS A 105 26.47 7.78 -25.23
C CYS A 105 27.97 7.52 -25.21
N ASP A 106 28.62 7.63 -24.06
CA ASP A 106 30.05 7.44 -23.91
C ASP A 106 30.49 5.99 -24.09
N LEU A 107 29.83 5.07 -23.43
CA LEU A 107 30.25 3.67 -23.36
C LEU A 107 29.65 2.78 -24.46
N PHE A 108 28.43 3.04 -24.88
CA PHE A 108 27.67 2.12 -25.73
C PHE A 108 27.32 2.67 -27.12
N CYS A 109 27.30 3.99 -27.30
CA CYS A 109 26.95 4.58 -28.61
C CYS A 109 28.03 4.37 -29.65
N ARG A 110 27.64 3.89 -30.80
CA ARG A 110 28.53 3.70 -31.99
C ARG A 110 28.24 4.72 -33.08
N ARG A 111 27.44 5.75 -32.78
CA ARG A 111 27.11 6.81 -33.75
C ARG A 111 28.37 7.62 -34.09
N PRO A 112 28.70 7.74 -35.36
CA PRO A 112 29.81 8.60 -35.78
C PRO A 112 29.59 10.06 -35.32
N ASN A 113 30.61 10.69 -34.77
CA ASN A 113 30.55 12.07 -34.27
C ASN A 113 29.38 12.29 -33.27
N CYS A 114 29.23 11.39 -32.31
CA CYS A 114 28.22 11.51 -31.28
C CYS A 114 28.40 12.83 -30.50
N ASP A 115 27.33 13.63 -30.44
CA ASP A 115 27.28 14.91 -29.74
C ASP A 115 26.75 14.76 -28.30
N TYR A 116 26.72 13.53 -27.76
CA TYR A 116 26.19 13.17 -26.43
C TYR A 116 24.74 13.60 -26.20
N ARG A 117 24.00 13.82 -27.31
CA ARG A 117 22.56 14.12 -27.24
C ARG A 117 21.77 12.89 -27.66
N TRP A 118 20.92 12.45 -26.75
CA TRP A 118 19.99 11.38 -27.01
C TRP A 118 19.03 11.74 -28.16
N LYS A 119 18.91 10.82 -29.11
CA LYS A 119 17.98 10.95 -30.26
C LYS A 119 17.08 9.71 -30.30
N PRO A 120 15.77 9.86 -29.91
CA PRO A 120 14.88 8.72 -29.76
C PRO A 120 14.65 7.93 -31.05
N ASP A 121 14.76 8.58 -32.20
CA ASP A 121 14.54 7.94 -33.51
C ASP A 121 15.82 7.38 -34.13
N ASN A 122 16.99 7.53 -33.50
CA ASN A 122 18.25 7.06 -34.01
C ASN A 122 18.56 5.64 -33.53
N GLN A 123 18.73 4.71 -34.46
CA GLN A 123 18.97 3.29 -34.19
C GLN A 123 20.24 3.02 -33.35
N ASP A 124 21.31 3.80 -33.52
CA ASP A 124 22.50 3.64 -32.69
C ASP A 124 22.27 4.10 -31.26
N CYS A 125 21.48 5.16 -31.05
CA CYS A 125 21.06 5.59 -29.71
C CYS A 125 20.19 4.53 -29.06
N ILE A 126 19.19 3.99 -29.75
CA ILE A 126 18.30 2.94 -29.26
C ILE A 126 19.09 1.70 -28.84
N ARG A 127 20.01 1.22 -29.70
CA ARG A 127 20.87 0.07 -29.39
C ARG A 127 21.80 0.33 -28.22
N ALA A 128 22.34 1.54 -28.10
CA ALA A 128 23.21 1.94 -26.99
C ALA A 128 22.41 1.92 -25.66
N TYR A 129 21.19 2.44 -25.68
CA TYR A 129 20.30 2.42 -24.51
C TYR A 129 19.99 0.99 -24.06
N ALA A 130 19.58 0.12 -24.98
CA ALA A 130 19.30 -1.29 -24.68
C ALA A 130 20.55 -2.00 -24.10
N SER A 131 21.75 -1.71 -24.67
CA SER A 131 23.00 -2.25 -24.15
C SER A 131 23.31 -1.74 -22.74
N ALA A 132 23.09 -0.47 -22.47
CA ALA A 132 23.31 0.13 -21.14
C ALA A 132 22.39 -0.50 -20.08
N VAL A 133 21.11 -0.70 -20.41
CA VAL A 133 20.15 -1.38 -19.54
C VAL A 133 20.61 -2.81 -19.24
N SER A 134 20.97 -3.58 -20.29
CA SER A 134 21.41 -4.97 -20.15
C SER A 134 22.70 -5.11 -19.36
N ASN A 135 23.65 -4.18 -19.53
CA ASN A 135 24.95 -4.20 -18.85
C ASN A 135 24.96 -3.53 -17.47
N ARG A 136 23.78 -3.19 -16.94
CA ARG A 136 23.63 -2.56 -15.60
C ARG A 136 24.47 -1.31 -15.41
N SER A 137 24.52 -0.43 -16.43
CA SER A 137 25.16 0.87 -16.33
C SER A 137 24.55 1.72 -15.22
N LYS A 138 25.12 2.86 -14.92
CA LYS A 138 24.63 3.77 -13.88
C LYS A 138 23.14 4.06 -14.08
N THR A 139 22.32 3.80 -13.05
CA THR A 139 20.90 4.09 -13.04
C THR A 139 20.67 5.47 -12.45
N VAL A 140 19.90 6.32 -13.13
CA VAL A 140 19.52 7.66 -12.67
C VAL A 140 18.07 7.74 -12.24
N GLY A 141 17.24 6.77 -12.64
CA GLY A 141 15.84 6.70 -12.26
C GLY A 141 15.24 5.32 -12.50
N LEU A 142 14.02 5.14 -12.03
CA LEU A 142 13.17 3.99 -12.31
C LEU A 142 11.89 4.46 -13.00
N ARG A 143 11.51 3.75 -14.06
CA ARG A 143 10.25 3.97 -14.75
C ARG A 143 9.27 2.88 -14.33
N ALA A 144 8.10 3.27 -13.84
CA ALA A 144 7.00 2.37 -13.57
C ALA A 144 5.79 2.71 -14.44
N THR A 145 5.03 1.70 -14.85
CA THR A 145 3.79 1.88 -15.60
C THR A 145 2.66 1.08 -14.95
N LEU A 146 1.50 1.71 -14.84
CA LEU A 146 0.28 1.12 -14.30
C LEU A 146 -0.93 1.79 -14.97
N ASN A 147 -1.93 1.04 -15.38
CA ASN A 147 -3.19 1.54 -15.97
C ASN A 147 -3.00 2.55 -17.12
N GLY A 148 -1.91 2.43 -17.88
CA GLY A 148 -1.59 3.35 -18.98
C GLY A 148 -0.86 4.63 -18.56
N PHE A 149 -0.66 4.88 -17.27
CA PHE A 149 0.20 5.95 -16.77
C PHE A 149 1.65 5.53 -16.71
N GLU A 150 2.57 6.47 -16.97
CA GLU A 150 4.01 6.29 -16.83
C GLU A 150 4.57 7.25 -15.79
N PHE A 151 5.32 6.72 -14.83
CA PHE A 151 5.96 7.47 -13.75
C PHE A 151 7.48 7.25 -13.80
N ARG A 152 8.26 8.32 -13.68
CA ARG A 152 9.72 8.27 -13.64
C ARG A 152 10.20 8.80 -12.32
N PHE A 153 10.63 7.92 -11.44
CA PHE A 153 11.12 8.27 -10.11
C PHE A 153 12.64 8.46 -10.11
N ASP A 154 13.12 9.47 -9.39
CA ASP A 154 14.53 9.68 -9.15
C ASP A 154 15.13 8.51 -8.36
N ILE A 155 16.30 8.03 -8.75
CA ILE A 155 16.93 6.87 -8.10
C ILE A 155 17.37 7.19 -6.67
N GLY A 156 17.71 8.45 -6.37
CA GLY A 156 18.07 8.89 -5.02
C GLY A 156 16.89 8.75 -4.08
N LEU A 157 15.71 9.24 -4.48
CA LEU A 157 14.46 9.09 -3.73
C LEU A 157 14.14 7.61 -3.45
N CYS A 158 14.19 6.77 -4.49
CA CYS A 158 13.88 5.34 -4.34
C CYS A 158 14.86 4.63 -3.40
N LYS A 159 16.15 4.94 -3.50
CA LYS A 159 17.18 4.35 -2.62
C LYS A 159 17.08 4.87 -1.18
N GLU A 160 16.73 6.12 -0.98
CA GLU A 160 16.49 6.68 0.36
C GLU A 160 15.33 5.98 1.04
N ALA A 161 14.20 5.80 0.33
CA ALA A 161 13.05 5.05 0.82
C ALA A 161 13.43 3.60 1.17
N ALA A 162 14.05 2.87 0.24
CA ALA A 162 14.45 1.48 0.49
C ALA A 162 15.49 1.34 1.61
N ALA A 163 16.38 2.31 1.78
CA ALA A 163 17.34 2.31 2.88
C ALA A 163 16.66 2.52 4.24
N TYR A 164 15.60 3.32 4.27
CA TYR A 164 14.79 3.55 5.47
C TYR A 164 14.11 2.26 5.93
N PHE A 165 13.53 1.50 5.01
CA PHE A 165 12.84 0.23 5.28
C PHE A 165 13.75 -1.00 5.20
N LYS A 166 15.05 -0.83 5.31
CA LYS A 166 16.00 -1.95 5.22
C LYS A 166 15.70 -3.04 6.25
N GLY A 167 15.44 -4.25 5.75
CA GLY A 167 15.13 -5.43 6.58
C GLY A 167 13.67 -5.50 7.03
N ALA A 168 12.80 -4.69 6.44
CA ALA A 168 11.37 -4.81 6.62
C ALA A 168 10.80 -6.04 5.93
N ILE A 169 9.61 -6.44 6.37
CA ILE A 169 8.74 -7.41 5.71
C ILE A 169 7.67 -6.59 5.00
N PRO A 170 7.71 -6.48 3.65
CA PRO A 170 6.74 -5.69 2.91
C PRO A 170 5.42 -6.42 2.70
N GLN A 171 4.35 -5.67 2.51
CA GLN A 171 3.01 -6.14 2.14
C GLN A 171 2.50 -7.31 2.99
N HIS A 172 2.66 -7.17 4.31
CA HIS A 172 2.32 -8.23 5.25
C HIS A 172 0.82 -8.26 5.54
N LEU A 173 0.18 -9.42 5.34
CA LEU A 173 -1.22 -9.62 5.66
C LEU A 173 -1.44 -9.62 7.18
N CYS A 174 -2.12 -8.60 7.69
CA CYS A 174 -2.57 -8.50 9.06
C CYS A 174 -4.03 -8.99 9.14
N LYS A 175 -4.31 -9.97 9.99
CA LYS A 175 -5.64 -10.56 10.09
C LYS A 175 -5.93 -11.11 11.49
N ALA A 176 -7.06 -10.71 12.07
CA ALA A 176 -7.51 -11.27 13.36
C ALA A 176 -9.03 -11.11 13.54
N LEU A 177 -9.58 -11.81 14.55
CA LEU A 177 -10.98 -11.72 14.92
C LEU A 177 -11.15 -10.83 16.14
N ILE A 178 -12.09 -9.90 16.07
CA ILE A 178 -12.54 -9.10 17.21
C ILE A 178 -14.00 -9.40 17.51
N SER A 179 -14.31 -9.72 18.77
CA SER A 179 -15.69 -9.95 19.20
C SER A 179 -16.38 -8.64 19.55
N THR A 180 -17.60 -8.47 19.02
CA THR A 180 -18.49 -7.33 19.26
C THR A 180 -19.83 -7.80 19.81
N ALA A 181 -20.70 -6.87 20.21
CA ALA A 181 -22.07 -7.19 20.62
C ALA A 181 -22.91 -7.85 19.50
N TYR A 182 -22.50 -7.68 18.22
CA TYR A 182 -23.20 -8.20 17.04
C TYR A 182 -22.55 -9.47 16.46
N GLY A 183 -21.54 -10.02 17.12
CA GLY A 183 -20.79 -11.20 16.71
C GLY A 183 -19.34 -10.91 16.35
N ASP A 184 -18.66 -11.93 15.81
CA ASP A 184 -17.24 -11.84 15.50
C ASP A 184 -17.01 -11.14 14.16
N VAL A 185 -16.09 -10.18 14.16
CA VAL A 185 -15.64 -9.44 12.98
C VAL A 185 -14.24 -9.88 12.63
N GLU A 186 -14.01 -10.28 11.39
CA GLU A 186 -12.68 -10.45 10.83
C GLU A 186 -12.15 -9.09 10.39
N LEU A 187 -11.14 -8.59 11.08
CA LEU A 187 -10.35 -7.45 10.65
C LEU A 187 -9.19 -7.95 9.79
N TYR A 188 -8.93 -7.31 8.65
CA TYR A 188 -7.84 -7.68 7.76
C TYR A 188 -7.33 -6.50 6.95
N GLY A 189 -6.12 -6.62 6.42
CA GLY A 189 -5.51 -5.69 5.49
C GLY A 189 -4.01 -5.94 5.39
N TYR A 190 -3.34 -5.19 4.53
CA TYR A 190 -1.91 -5.34 4.33
C TYR A 190 -1.19 -4.15 4.93
N ALA A 191 -0.23 -4.41 5.83
CA ALA A 191 0.72 -3.40 6.28
C ALA A 191 1.80 -3.25 5.21
N ASP A 192 2.11 -2.01 4.82
CA ASP A 192 3.10 -1.77 3.78
C ASP A 192 4.47 -2.31 4.20
N GLU A 193 4.91 -2.04 5.43
CA GLU A 193 6.20 -2.48 5.92
C GLU A 193 6.14 -2.82 7.42
N ILE A 194 6.81 -3.89 7.83
CA ILE A 194 7.02 -4.24 9.25
C ILE A 194 8.51 -4.35 9.52
N VAL A 195 9.01 -3.57 10.47
CA VAL A 195 10.40 -3.64 10.93
C VAL A 195 10.43 -3.88 12.42
N LYS A 196 10.85 -5.08 12.84
CA LYS A 196 10.86 -5.53 14.25
C LYS A 196 9.47 -5.40 14.88
N ASP A 197 9.30 -4.51 15.87
CA ASP A 197 8.09 -4.23 16.62
C ASP A 197 7.33 -2.98 16.13
N LYS A 198 7.68 -2.48 14.95
CA LYS A 198 7.05 -1.29 14.35
C LYS A 198 6.34 -1.64 13.05
N VAL A 199 5.17 -1.04 12.87
CA VAL A 199 4.36 -1.15 11.66
C VAL A 199 4.37 0.18 10.93
N PHE A 200 4.51 0.13 9.61
CA PHE A 200 4.60 1.32 8.77
C PHE A 200 3.56 1.26 7.65
N ASP A 201 3.08 2.44 7.29
CA ASP A 201 2.24 2.63 6.11
C ASP A 201 2.80 3.78 5.27
N ILE A 202 3.04 3.51 4.00
CA ILE A 202 3.67 4.45 3.07
C ILE A 202 2.59 5.30 2.41
N LYS A 203 2.64 6.60 2.64
CA LYS A 203 1.72 7.56 2.01
C LYS A 203 2.45 8.44 1.00
N THR A 204 1.90 8.55 -0.20
CA THR A 204 2.37 9.51 -1.21
C THR A 204 1.38 10.64 -1.36
N THR A 205 1.86 11.87 -1.47
CA THR A 205 1.00 13.06 -1.61
C THR A 205 1.74 14.17 -2.36
N SER A 206 1.01 15.12 -2.90
CA SER A 206 1.58 16.36 -3.46
C SER A 206 1.75 17.47 -2.41
N SER A 207 1.04 17.37 -1.28
CA SER A 207 1.13 18.31 -0.16
C SER A 207 0.89 17.56 1.15
N TYR A 208 1.58 17.98 2.20
CA TYR A 208 1.48 17.34 3.51
C TYR A 208 1.40 18.39 4.61
N GLN A 209 0.52 18.15 5.54
CA GLN A 209 0.41 18.84 6.81
C GLN A 209 0.41 17.78 7.91
N PHE A 210 1.16 18.00 8.98
CA PHE A 210 1.21 17.11 10.13
C PHE A 210 -0.20 16.88 10.70
N GLY A 211 -0.50 15.62 11.08
CA GLY A 211 -1.83 15.22 11.54
C GLY A 211 -2.81 14.86 10.43
N LYS A 212 -2.41 14.92 9.14
CA LYS A 212 -3.29 14.58 8.01
C LYS A 212 -3.88 13.17 8.13
N PHE A 213 -3.12 12.23 8.69
CA PHE A 213 -3.50 10.82 8.82
C PHE A 213 -3.89 10.43 10.25
N GLU A 214 -4.03 11.40 11.16
CA GLU A 214 -4.34 11.15 12.57
C GLU A 214 -5.62 10.35 12.77
N ARG A 215 -6.61 10.53 11.89
CA ARG A 215 -7.92 9.86 11.99
C ARG A 215 -7.99 8.52 11.27
N ALA A 216 -6.94 8.13 10.52
CA ALA A 216 -6.95 6.88 9.77
C ALA A 216 -6.88 5.65 10.68
N TRP A 217 -7.64 4.61 10.33
CA TRP A 217 -7.82 3.42 11.16
C TRP A 217 -6.71 2.38 11.01
N GLN A 218 -5.86 2.49 10.01
CA GLN A 218 -4.72 1.58 9.78
C GLN A 218 -3.83 1.45 11.01
N LYS A 219 -3.56 2.55 11.72
CA LYS A 219 -2.71 2.58 12.93
C LYS A 219 -3.28 1.81 14.14
N PHE A 220 -4.56 1.47 14.09
CA PHE A 220 -5.20 0.62 15.10
C PHE A 220 -5.35 -0.81 14.60
N VAL A 221 -5.81 -0.99 13.36
CA VAL A 221 -6.16 -2.31 12.80
C VAL A 221 -4.93 -3.18 12.59
N TYR A 222 -3.88 -2.69 11.94
CA TYR A 222 -2.72 -3.54 11.64
C TYR A 222 -1.97 -4.01 12.88
N PRO A 223 -1.58 -3.10 13.82
CA PRO A 223 -0.94 -3.54 15.06
C PRO A 223 -1.82 -4.48 15.88
N TRP A 224 -3.14 -4.18 15.95
CA TRP A 224 -4.08 -5.00 16.69
C TRP A 224 -4.16 -6.42 16.12
N CYS A 225 -4.28 -6.56 14.80
CA CYS A 225 -4.29 -7.86 14.13
C CYS A 225 -3.01 -8.67 14.39
N LEU A 226 -1.84 -8.04 14.31
CA LEU A 226 -0.55 -8.71 14.51
C LEU A 226 -0.38 -9.26 15.93
N VAL A 227 -0.91 -8.55 16.94
CA VAL A 227 -0.85 -9.01 18.33
C VAL A 227 -1.90 -10.10 18.59
N GLU A 228 -3.14 -9.92 18.14
CA GLU A 228 -4.23 -10.88 18.37
C GLU A 228 -4.06 -12.18 17.59
N SER A 229 -3.43 -12.15 16.42
CA SER A 229 -3.08 -13.37 15.67
C SER A 229 -1.95 -14.17 16.35
N GLY A 230 -1.22 -13.55 17.26
CA GLY A 230 -0.03 -14.11 17.90
C GLY A 230 1.22 -14.08 17.02
N GLU A 231 1.18 -13.39 15.87
CA GLU A 231 2.35 -13.21 15.01
C GLU A 231 3.40 -12.31 15.66
N MET A 232 2.95 -11.32 16.43
CA MET A 232 3.80 -10.44 17.21
C MET A 232 3.39 -10.50 18.69
N HIS A 233 4.36 -10.51 19.59
CA HIS A 233 4.08 -10.43 21.01
C HIS A 233 3.60 -9.05 21.42
N GLU A 234 4.19 -8.01 20.81
CA GLU A 234 3.86 -6.61 21.03
C GLU A 234 4.19 -5.78 19.78
N VAL A 235 3.50 -4.68 19.60
CA VAL A 235 3.84 -3.62 18.65
C VAL A 235 4.09 -2.35 19.45
N SER A 236 5.24 -1.70 19.26
CA SER A 236 5.62 -0.49 20.00
C SER A 236 5.00 0.78 19.40
N SER A 237 4.97 0.86 18.09
CA SER A 237 4.45 2.04 17.38
C SER A 237 3.98 1.72 15.96
N PHE A 238 3.18 2.64 15.45
CA PHE A 238 2.77 2.70 14.06
C PHE A 238 3.28 4.02 13.45
N GLU A 239 3.80 3.98 12.23
CA GLU A 239 4.31 5.17 11.55
C GLU A 239 3.68 5.35 10.17
N TYR A 240 3.15 6.53 9.90
CA TYR A 240 2.92 6.97 8.52
C TYR A 240 4.22 7.58 7.99
N THR A 241 4.82 6.91 7.01
CA THR A 241 5.96 7.45 6.28
C THR A 241 5.46 8.16 5.03
N VAL A 242 5.48 9.49 5.06
CA VAL A 242 4.84 10.32 4.05
C VAL A 242 5.86 10.86 3.06
N PHE A 243 5.75 10.48 1.79
CA PHE A 243 6.53 11.00 0.69
C PHE A 243 5.77 12.10 -0.03
N VAL A 244 6.23 13.34 0.13
CA VAL A 244 5.71 14.49 -0.62
C VAL A 244 6.39 14.53 -1.97
N LEU A 245 5.71 14.07 -2.99
CA LEU A 245 6.24 13.90 -4.35
C LEU A 245 6.09 15.18 -5.18
N SER A 246 7.19 15.62 -5.79
CA SER A 246 7.22 16.77 -6.69
C SER A 246 6.92 16.36 -8.12
N LYS A 247 6.20 17.19 -8.85
CA LYS A 247 5.97 16.95 -10.29
C LYS A 247 7.27 17.08 -11.09
N PRO A 248 7.47 16.26 -12.14
CA PRO A 248 8.57 16.46 -13.09
C PRO A 248 8.54 17.85 -13.72
N THR A 249 9.71 18.38 -14.04
CA THR A 249 9.90 19.67 -14.70
C THR A 249 10.77 19.53 -15.94
N ALA A 250 10.84 20.55 -16.78
CA ALA A 250 11.75 20.55 -17.93
C ALA A 250 13.23 20.40 -17.52
N LYS A 251 13.61 20.80 -16.30
CA LYS A 251 14.97 20.68 -15.77
C LYS A 251 15.23 19.36 -15.04
N SER A 252 14.18 18.74 -14.51
CA SER A 252 14.25 17.46 -13.80
C SER A 252 13.09 16.58 -14.28
N PRO A 253 13.33 15.64 -15.21
CA PRO A 253 12.29 14.79 -15.77
C PRO A 253 11.82 13.68 -14.81
N PHE A 254 12.38 13.65 -13.62
CA PHE A 254 12.06 12.66 -12.59
C PHE A 254 11.16 13.22 -11.50
N ILE A 255 10.30 12.37 -10.96
CA ILE A 255 9.60 12.61 -9.71
C ILE A 255 10.63 12.52 -8.59
N THR A 256 10.77 13.60 -7.85
CA THR A 256 11.57 13.70 -6.62
C THR A 256 10.64 13.87 -5.44
N GLY A 257 11.15 13.86 -4.22
CA GLY A 257 10.28 14.04 -3.05
C GLY A 257 11.04 14.32 -1.78
N LYS A 258 10.27 14.50 -0.72
CA LYS A 258 10.75 14.63 0.66
C LYS A 258 9.99 13.65 1.54
N MET A 259 10.69 12.99 2.44
CA MET A 259 10.13 12.08 3.40
C MET A 259 9.82 12.82 4.71
N TYR A 260 8.63 12.59 5.25
CA TYR A 260 8.18 13.00 6.57
C TYR A 260 7.69 11.78 7.33
N ARG A 261 7.69 11.85 8.66
CA ARG A 261 7.29 10.75 9.52
C ARG A 261 6.28 11.23 10.54
N GLU A 262 5.26 10.45 10.75
CA GLU A 262 4.21 10.69 11.72
C GLU A 262 4.04 9.41 12.53
N GLU A 263 4.71 9.36 13.70
CA GLU A 263 4.78 8.16 14.53
C GLU A 263 3.77 8.26 15.67
N TYR A 264 3.04 7.17 15.91
CA TYR A 264 2.07 7.00 16.97
C TYR A 264 2.47 5.83 17.85
N THR A 265 2.58 6.09 19.16
CA THR A 265 2.73 5.00 20.14
C THR A 265 1.48 4.15 20.12
N TYR A 266 1.65 2.83 20.07
CA TYR A 266 0.55 1.90 20.05
C TYR A 266 0.22 1.42 21.46
N ASP A 267 -1.05 1.44 21.80
CA ASP A 267 -1.63 0.90 23.04
C ASP A 267 -2.70 -0.13 22.65
N HIS A 268 -2.43 -1.39 22.93
CA HIS A 268 -3.27 -2.51 22.49
C HIS A 268 -4.66 -2.48 23.12
N GLU A 269 -4.76 -2.17 24.42
CA GLU A 269 -6.03 -2.13 25.13
C GLU A 269 -6.92 -1.00 24.61
N GLN A 270 -6.34 0.20 24.46
CA GLN A 270 -7.05 1.36 23.91
C GLN A 270 -7.46 1.16 22.46
N ALA A 271 -6.61 0.54 21.65
CA ALA A 271 -6.93 0.20 20.28
C ALA A 271 -8.13 -0.76 20.21
N GLY A 272 -8.14 -1.81 21.05
CA GLY A 272 -9.26 -2.75 21.13
C GLY A 272 -10.58 -2.11 21.53
N ILE A 273 -10.56 -1.13 22.46
CA ILE A 273 -11.75 -0.37 22.86
C ILE A 273 -12.27 0.47 21.69
N GLN A 274 -11.39 1.21 21.02
CA GLN A 274 -11.77 2.07 19.89
C GLN A 274 -12.28 1.25 18.70
N LEU A 275 -11.60 0.14 18.37
CA LEU A 275 -12.04 -0.76 17.31
C LEU A 275 -13.41 -1.34 17.55
N ARG A 276 -13.69 -1.85 18.77
CA ARG A 276 -15.03 -2.36 19.09
C ARG A 276 -16.10 -1.27 18.94
N SER A 277 -15.84 -0.08 19.47
CA SER A 277 -16.79 1.03 19.40
C SER A 277 -17.15 1.42 17.98
N ILE A 278 -16.14 1.57 17.09
CA ILE A 278 -16.41 1.96 15.70
C ILE A 278 -17.05 0.81 14.91
N LEU A 279 -16.65 -0.44 15.17
CA LEU A 279 -17.20 -1.61 14.50
C LEU A 279 -18.68 -1.82 14.85
N GLU A 280 -19.07 -1.66 16.11
CA GLU A 280 -20.46 -1.79 16.53
C GLU A 280 -21.34 -0.75 15.83
N ARG A 281 -20.90 0.51 15.76
CA ARG A 281 -21.60 1.56 15.00
C ARG A 281 -21.64 1.27 13.50
N PHE A 282 -20.55 0.74 12.96
CA PHE A 282 -20.47 0.38 11.53
C PHE A 282 -21.41 -0.78 11.21
N ILE A 283 -21.50 -1.79 12.07
CA ILE A 283 -22.42 -2.91 11.90
C ILE A 283 -23.88 -2.45 11.95
N GLU A 284 -24.24 -1.56 12.88
CA GLU A 284 -25.59 -0.97 12.92
C GLU A 284 -25.93 -0.29 11.59
N TRP A 285 -24.99 0.46 11.04
CA TRP A 285 -25.15 1.10 9.74
C TRP A 285 -25.26 0.07 8.59
N LEU A 286 -24.41 -0.97 8.59
CA LEU A 286 -24.46 -2.06 7.60
C LEU A 286 -25.81 -2.78 7.61
N GLU A 287 -26.35 -3.07 8.77
CA GLU A 287 -27.65 -3.75 8.89
C GLU A 287 -28.82 -2.85 8.46
N ALA A 288 -28.71 -1.54 8.69
CA ALA A 288 -29.71 -0.58 8.19
C ALA A 288 -29.72 -0.45 6.67
N HIS A 289 -28.55 -0.62 6.02
CA HIS A 289 -28.38 -0.53 4.56
C HIS A 289 -28.23 -1.90 3.88
N ARG A 290 -28.61 -2.98 4.55
CA ARG A 290 -28.38 -4.35 4.10
C ARG A 290 -28.95 -4.66 2.71
N GLU A 291 -30.06 -4.03 2.34
CA GLU A 291 -30.70 -4.20 1.03
C GLU A 291 -29.95 -3.48 -0.10
N GLU A 292 -29.21 -2.43 0.21
CA GLU A 292 -28.42 -1.64 -0.74
C GLU A 292 -27.02 -2.24 -0.99
N ILE A 293 -26.58 -3.14 -0.08
CA ILE A 293 -25.28 -3.79 -0.15
C ILE A 293 -25.39 -5.04 -1.03
N THR A 294 -24.72 -4.99 -2.20
CA THR A 294 -24.73 -6.08 -3.19
C THR A 294 -23.53 -7.01 -3.02
N ASP A 295 -22.36 -6.54 -2.57
CA ASP A 295 -21.22 -7.39 -2.22
C ASP A 295 -21.40 -7.98 -0.82
N ARG A 296 -21.85 -9.25 -0.79
CA ARG A 296 -22.14 -9.97 0.44
C ARG A 296 -20.91 -10.45 1.21
N LYS A 297 -19.71 -10.26 0.68
CA LYS A 297 -18.47 -10.66 1.37
C LYS A 297 -18.29 -9.95 2.72
N ILE A 298 -18.81 -8.73 2.85
CA ILE A 298 -18.77 -8.00 4.12
C ILE A 298 -19.53 -8.71 5.25
N PHE A 299 -20.54 -9.52 4.93
CA PHE A 299 -21.36 -10.28 5.88
C PHE A 299 -20.79 -11.70 6.15
N GLY A 300 -19.51 -11.88 6.02
CA GLY A 300 -18.68 -12.95 6.64
C GLY A 300 -19.01 -14.40 6.34
N GLY A 301 -19.85 -14.74 5.40
CA GLY A 301 -20.09 -16.15 5.11
C GLY A 301 -21.48 -16.52 4.60
N GLU A 302 -22.21 -15.58 4.08
CA GLU A 302 -23.29 -15.89 3.16
C GLU A 302 -22.61 -16.28 1.83
N ASP A 303 -22.35 -17.57 1.64
CA ASP A 303 -21.91 -18.14 0.37
C ASP A 303 -22.95 -17.81 -0.72
N VAL A 304 -22.72 -16.71 -1.43
CA VAL A 304 -23.35 -16.51 -2.74
C VAL A 304 -22.55 -17.36 -3.71
N PRO A 305 -23.16 -18.32 -4.41
CA PRO A 305 -22.45 -19.11 -5.42
C PRO A 305 -21.80 -18.16 -6.44
N ASP A 306 -20.54 -18.34 -6.68
CA ASP A 306 -19.64 -17.58 -7.55
C ASP A 306 -20.02 -17.71 -9.05
N LYS A 307 -21.24 -17.38 -9.42
CA LYS A 307 -21.79 -17.60 -10.78
C LYS A 307 -21.95 -16.37 -11.65
N GLN A 308 -21.51 -15.18 -11.22
CA GLN A 308 -21.52 -13.99 -12.11
C GLN A 308 -20.39 -13.03 -11.78
N ARG A 309 -19.14 -13.46 -11.95
CA ARG A 309 -17.99 -12.55 -11.89
C ARG A 309 -17.50 -12.27 -13.31
N PRO A 310 -17.42 -11.02 -13.78
CA PRO A 310 -16.56 -10.68 -14.90
C PRO A 310 -15.11 -10.94 -14.50
N GLU A 311 -14.41 -11.80 -15.21
CA GLU A 311 -12.97 -12.00 -15.03
C GLU A 311 -12.25 -10.66 -15.24
N GLY A 312 -11.49 -10.18 -14.23
CA GLY A 312 -10.59 -9.03 -14.39
C GLY A 312 -10.71 -7.86 -13.42
N LEU A 313 -11.54 -7.93 -12.37
CA LEU A 313 -11.67 -6.86 -11.37
C LEU A 313 -11.36 -7.38 -9.96
N ASP A 314 -10.12 -7.76 -9.74
CA ASP A 314 -9.62 -8.07 -8.41
C ASP A 314 -9.04 -6.79 -7.78
N ASN A 315 -9.56 -6.43 -6.61
CA ASN A 315 -8.98 -5.37 -5.79
C ASN A 315 -7.56 -5.83 -5.41
N PRO A 316 -6.49 -5.09 -5.75
CA PRO A 316 -5.11 -5.49 -5.46
C PRO A 316 -4.82 -5.72 -3.98
N ASP A 317 -5.68 -5.23 -3.10
CA ASP A 317 -5.53 -5.37 -1.64
C ASP A 317 -6.15 -6.67 -1.07
N ALA A 318 -6.79 -7.53 -1.89
CA ALA A 318 -7.57 -8.65 -1.35
C ALA A 318 -7.22 -10.06 -1.86
N GLU A 319 -6.44 -10.27 -2.91
CA GLU A 319 -6.27 -11.61 -3.50
C GLU A 319 -4.87 -11.91 -4.04
N ASN A 320 -3.87 -12.07 -3.16
CA ASN A 320 -2.71 -12.89 -3.48
C ASN A 320 -2.19 -13.58 -2.21
N CYS A 321 -2.91 -14.60 -1.76
CA CYS A 321 -2.34 -15.63 -0.91
C CYS A 321 -2.15 -16.89 -1.75
N PRO A 322 -0.93 -17.40 -1.97
CA PRO A 322 -0.74 -18.75 -2.49
C PRO A 322 -1.26 -19.73 -1.43
N GLU A 323 -2.16 -20.63 -1.81
CA GLU A 323 -2.52 -21.80 -0.99
C GLU A 323 -1.26 -22.61 -0.72
N ASP A 324 -0.86 -22.66 0.54
CA ASP A 324 0.26 -23.47 1.02
C ASP A 324 -0.08 -24.94 0.88
N GLY A 325 0.31 -25.51 -0.27
CA GLY A 325 0.25 -26.94 -0.55
C GLY A 325 1.30 -27.69 0.25
N GLY A 326 1.08 -27.87 1.55
CA GLY A 326 1.92 -28.65 2.44
C GLY A 326 2.08 -30.09 1.99
N LYS A 327 3.08 -30.40 1.17
CA LYS A 327 3.60 -31.76 1.01
C LYS A 327 4.49 -32.08 2.21
N ARG A 328 3.96 -32.84 3.14
CA ARG A 328 4.76 -33.60 4.12
C ARG A 328 5.75 -34.48 3.37
N VAL A 329 7.02 -34.16 3.50
CA VAL A 329 8.10 -35.07 3.16
C VAL A 329 8.50 -35.78 4.45
N ASP A 330 8.16 -37.04 4.49
CA ASP A 330 8.59 -38.02 5.51
C ASP A 330 10.09 -38.31 5.31
N ASN A 331 10.96 -37.87 6.19
CA ASN A 331 12.36 -38.29 6.18
C ASN A 331 12.65 -39.09 7.41
N GLY A 332 12.76 -40.42 7.13
CA GLY A 332 13.23 -41.44 8.05
C GLY A 332 14.63 -41.14 8.55
N GLN A 333 14.82 -41.62 9.74
CA GLN A 333 16.05 -41.70 10.55
C GLN A 333 17.27 -42.25 9.79
N GLN A 334 18.44 -41.65 10.01
CA GLN A 334 19.70 -42.37 10.17
C GLN A 334 20.60 -41.59 11.15
N GLU A 335 20.82 -42.24 12.30
CA GLU A 335 21.90 -41.95 13.24
C GLU A 335 23.25 -42.32 12.60
N GLU A 336 24.24 -41.44 12.70
CA GLU A 336 25.64 -41.86 12.78
C GLU A 336 26.44 -40.92 13.70
N THR A 337 27.09 -41.55 14.64
CA THR A 337 27.95 -41.09 15.72
C THR A 337 29.39 -40.81 15.27
N CYS A 338 30.12 -40.08 16.11
CA CYS A 338 31.59 -39.87 16.25
C CYS A 338 32.05 -38.50 15.73
N GLY A 339 32.82 -37.71 16.45
CA GLY A 339 33.73 -37.84 17.57
C GLY A 339 34.49 -36.51 17.64
N HIS A 340 34.71 -36.01 18.83
CA HIS A 340 35.62 -34.90 19.15
C HIS A 340 37.09 -35.31 18.93
N PRO A 341 38.07 -34.35 18.70
CA PRO A 341 38.64 -33.66 19.84
C PRO A 341 39.08 -32.18 19.59
N HIS A 342 39.07 -31.40 20.65
CA HIS A 342 39.98 -30.27 20.92
C HIS A 342 41.45 -30.76 21.04
N PRO A 343 42.56 -29.91 20.95
CA PRO A 343 42.75 -28.64 21.67
C PRO A 343 43.70 -27.59 21.02
N GLY A 344 43.87 -26.44 21.71
CA GLY A 344 45.13 -25.69 21.85
C GLY A 344 45.20 -24.36 21.14
N ALA A 345 45.10 -23.31 21.85
CA ALA A 345 46.07 -22.31 22.32
C ALA A 345 47.08 -21.78 21.26
N GLU A 346 46.95 -20.57 20.84
CA GLU A 346 47.77 -19.38 21.11
C GLU A 346 47.05 -18.09 20.64
#